data_54d661edcd3d65af6e22f2aa48855d18
#
_entry.id   54d661edcd3d65af6e22f2aa48855d18
#
_cell.length_a   1.000
_cell.length_b   1.000
_cell.length_c   1.000
_cell.angle_alpha   90.00
_cell.angle_beta   90.00
_cell.angle_gamma   90.00
#
_symmetry.space_group_name_H-M   'P 1'
#
loop_
_entity.id
_entity.type
_entity.pdbx_description
1 polymer ?
#
loop_
_entity_poly.entity_id
_entity_poly.type
_entity_poly.pdbx_seq_one_letter_code
_entity_poly.pdbx_strand_id
1 'polypeptide(L)'
;MQIPPQLKLLPLLFVLCSFTLTAQDYQAYWEAPPYEISADDSFFLDQLQHDTFNWFWNKAHGGTGLNPDRSTDHSTSNSHISIASVGFGLTAYGIGAERGYVTREQAAQRVDLALRALLRGKMSRDANGVIGYRGWYYHWLDANSLSRAWNSELSSIDTALMMLGVIFVRNYFDDPGNDLESAIRDSATVILERVDWRFMRNPNNRGISGGWRPESGFINFEYRGYNEAMLLYILAIGGDLNPLSESSWSYWKSGYRIQTTTNFAHPFIVFAPLFGHQYPHAWIDFRGIYNDELEILGEKYDYFENARRATYANRAYCIANPKNWPNYGETEWGLTACDGPKNFGYNGYQARGASGPNVVDDGTITPTAAGGSIVYAPEIVLPALRHMKDKYGSKLYSDHGFRDAFNDSVNWFDTDYIGIDQGPILLMAENLRSELVWNTMKKDPIIVRGLQRAGFTGGWLETTAVQEEIAPVRKFKLGNYPNPFNSNTTITFELQQTQYVALDIYNATGQKVTTLLDTRLQAGAHSLSWDASKLPTGVYWSRLVSERGVQTQKMLYLR
;
A
#
# COMPACT_ATOMS: atom_id res chain seq x y z
N MET A 1 -55.82 -73.03 -9.14
CA MET A 1 -54.74 -72.28 -9.79
C MET A 1 -54.09 -71.40 -8.74
N GLN A 2 -52.92 -71.79 -8.29
CA GLN A 2 -52.20 -71.19 -7.14
C GLN A 2 -51.46 -69.96 -7.57
N ILE A 3 -51.54 -68.90 -6.75
CA ILE A 3 -50.80 -67.66 -6.84
C ILE A 3 -49.48 -67.85 -6.09
N PRO A 4 -48.32 -67.57 -6.65
CA PRO A 4 -47.04 -67.71 -5.98
C PRO A 4 -46.70 -66.48 -5.07
N PRO A 5 -45.75 -66.63 -4.12
CA PRO A 5 -45.61 -65.74 -2.96
C PRO A 5 -44.84 -64.43 -3.21
N GLN A 6 -45.15 -63.50 -2.36
CA GLN A 6 -44.68 -62.14 -2.27
C GLN A 6 -43.13 -62.02 -2.21
N LEU A 7 -42.54 -61.17 -3.10
CA LEU A 7 -41.18 -60.63 -2.98
C LEU A 7 -41.17 -59.59 -1.86
N LYS A 8 -40.45 -59.86 -0.80
CA LYS A 8 -40.10 -58.83 0.24
C LYS A 8 -39.12 -57.87 -0.33
N LEU A 9 -39.54 -56.62 -0.56
CA LEU A 9 -38.62 -55.49 -0.78
C LEU A 9 -37.87 -55.20 0.53
N LEU A 10 -36.55 -55.39 0.54
CA LEU A 10 -35.68 -54.82 1.53
C LEU A 10 -35.59 -53.30 1.25
N PRO A 11 -35.76 -52.43 2.24
CA PRO A 11 -35.45 -51.03 2.06
C PRO A 11 -33.94 -50.87 1.98
N LEU A 12 -33.45 -50.42 0.82
CA LEU A 12 -32.10 -49.89 0.67
C LEU A 12 -32.01 -48.61 1.51
N LEU A 13 -31.41 -48.71 2.68
CA LEU A 13 -31.01 -47.57 3.49
C LEU A 13 -29.87 -46.88 2.72
N PHE A 14 -30.18 -45.85 1.93
CA PHE A 14 -29.22 -44.86 1.51
C PHE A 14 -28.78 -44.12 2.77
N VAL A 15 -27.66 -44.52 3.35
CA VAL A 15 -26.91 -43.67 4.27
C VAL A 15 -26.36 -42.53 3.43
N LEU A 16 -27.13 -41.44 3.36
CA LEU A 16 -26.61 -40.14 3.02
C LEU A 16 -25.59 -39.80 4.12
N CYS A 17 -24.35 -40.18 3.92
CA CYS A 17 -23.24 -39.51 4.57
C CYS A 17 -23.24 -38.07 4.03
N SER A 18 -24.05 -37.22 4.61
CA SER A 18 -23.84 -35.81 4.62
C SER A 18 -22.49 -35.59 5.33
N PHE A 19 -21.43 -35.53 4.57
CA PHE A 19 -20.25 -34.83 5.05
C PHE A 19 -20.66 -33.37 5.23
N THR A 20 -21.28 -33.07 6.35
CA THR A 20 -21.19 -31.75 6.93
C THR A 20 -19.69 -31.57 7.20
N LEU A 21 -19.00 -30.93 6.25
CA LEU A 21 -17.76 -30.26 6.56
C LEU A 21 -18.10 -29.36 7.74
N THR A 22 -17.73 -29.83 8.91
CA THR A 22 -17.96 -29.13 10.16
C THR A 22 -17.21 -27.83 10.07
N ALA A 23 -17.89 -26.74 10.32
CA ALA A 23 -17.34 -25.42 10.63
C ALA A 23 -16.39 -25.46 11.88
N GLN A 24 -15.81 -26.59 12.16
CA GLN A 24 -15.16 -26.95 13.42
C GLN A 24 -13.82 -26.26 13.64
N ASP A 25 -13.20 -25.66 12.61
CA ASP A 25 -11.88 -25.07 12.74
C ASP A 25 -11.86 -23.53 12.76
N TYR A 26 -13.01 -22.88 12.48
CA TYR A 26 -13.07 -21.42 12.48
C TYR A 26 -13.54 -20.90 13.84
N GLN A 27 -12.76 -19.99 14.40
CA GLN A 27 -13.12 -19.13 15.52
C GLN A 27 -12.76 -17.68 15.14
N ALA A 28 -13.58 -16.71 15.56
CA ALA A 28 -13.21 -15.31 15.46
C ALA A 28 -11.91 -15.06 16.22
N TYR A 29 -11.06 -14.13 15.76
CA TYR A 29 -9.73 -13.97 16.35
C TYR A 29 -9.76 -13.63 17.84
N TRP A 30 -10.83 -12.96 18.33
CA TRP A 30 -11.01 -12.64 19.74
C TRP A 30 -11.55 -13.80 20.59
N GLU A 31 -12.03 -14.88 19.98
CA GLU A 31 -12.49 -16.11 20.62
C GLU A 31 -11.41 -17.19 20.58
N ALA A 32 -10.56 -17.14 19.56
CA ALA A 32 -9.46 -18.07 19.41
C ALA A 32 -8.38 -17.79 20.46
N PRO A 33 -7.74 -18.82 21.05
CA PRO A 33 -6.55 -18.60 21.85
C PRO A 33 -5.47 -17.94 20.99
N PRO A 34 -4.61 -17.08 21.57
CA PRO A 34 -3.45 -16.55 20.86
C PRO A 34 -2.63 -17.67 20.25
N TYR A 35 -2.23 -17.51 19.00
CA TYR A 35 -1.39 -18.51 18.34
C TYR A 35 -0.01 -18.53 18.98
N GLU A 36 0.36 -19.68 19.55
CA GLU A 36 1.70 -19.90 20.13
C GLU A 36 2.65 -20.33 19.01
N ILE A 37 3.62 -19.47 18.68
CA ILE A 37 4.65 -19.78 17.68
C ILE A 37 5.58 -20.87 18.27
N SER A 38 5.50 -22.09 17.74
CA SER A 38 6.37 -23.18 18.12
C SER A 38 7.82 -22.90 17.69
N ALA A 39 8.78 -23.69 18.22
CA ALA A 39 10.17 -23.61 17.79
C ALA A 39 10.33 -23.90 16.27
N ASP A 40 9.56 -24.87 15.75
CA ASP A 40 9.57 -25.21 14.34
C ASP A 40 8.96 -24.11 13.48
N ASP A 41 7.89 -23.44 13.98
CA ASP A 41 7.31 -22.28 13.30
C ASP A 41 8.29 -21.12 13.28
N SER A 42 8.95 -20.85 14.39
CA SER A 42 9.97 -19.79 14.49
C SER A 42 11.10 -20.01 13.49
N PHE A 43 11.61 -21.24 13.39
CA PHE A 43 12.65 -21.59 12.41
C PHE A 43 12.18 -21.40 10.96
N PHE A 44 10.98 -21.87 10.64
CA PHE A 44 10.41 -21.69 9.30
C PHE A 44 10.19 -20.21 8.97
N LEU A 45 9.66 -19.43 9.92
CA LEU A 45 9.45 -18.00 9.76
C LEU A 45 10.76 -17.24 9.58
N ASP A 46 11.82 -17.58 10.32
CA ASP A 46 13.15 -17.00 10.13
C ASP A 46 13.67 -17.22 8.72
N GLN A 47 13.55 -18.45 8.21
CA GLN A 47 13.97 -18.78 6.87
C GLN A 47 13.12 -18.05 5.82
N LEU A 48 11.79 -18.10 5.95
CA LEU A 48 10.86 -17.46 5.01
C LEU A 48 11.12 -15.96 4.92
N GLN A 49 11.27 -15.29 6.07
CA GLN A 49 11.53 -13.85 6.10
C GLN A 49 12.89 -13.50 5.54
N HIS A 50 13.94 -14.24 5.91
CA HIS A 50 15.29 -14.01 5.39
C HIS A 50 15.34 -14.16 3.87
N ASP A 51 14.79 -15.26 3.34
CA ASP A 51 14.84 -15.54 1.91
C ASP A 51 13.99 -14.52 1.13
N THR A 52 12.79 -14.15 1.63
CA THR A 52 11.97 -13.11 1.02
C THR A 52 12.63 -11.73 1.09
N PHE A 53 13.29 -11.39 2.21
CA PHE A 53 14.08 -10.16 2.34
C PHE A 53 15.23 -10.13 1.31
N ASN A 54 15.90 -11.25 1.07
CA ASN A 54 16.98 -11.34 0.10
C ASN A 54 16.54 -10.93 -1.30
N TRP A 55 15.30 -11.21 -1.68
CA TRP A 55 14.77 -10.71 -2.94
C TRP A 55 14.79 -9.18 -2.99
N PHE A 56 14.21 -8.49 -1.99
CA PHE A 56 14.20 -7.03 -1.93
C PHE A 56 15.60 -6.44 -1.89
N TRP A 57 16.50 -7.07 -1.13
CA TRP A 57 17.86 -6.58 -0.95
C TRP A 57 18.74 -6.78 -2.19
N ASN A 58 18.71 -7.97 -2.78
CA ASN A 58 19.60 -8.36 -3.87
C ASN A 58 19.11 -7.88 -5.24
N LYS A 59 17.80 -7.74 -5.43
CA LYS A 59 17.21 -7.36 -6.72
C LYS A 59 16.94 -5.86 -6.85
N ALA A 60 17.12 -5.06 -5.81
CA ALA A 60 17.06 -3.62 -5.92
C ALA A 60 18.06 -3.07 -6.94
N HIS A 61 17.66 -2.05 -7.68
CA HIS A 61 18.53 -1.39 -8.65
C HIS A 61 19.69 -0.68 -7.96
N GLY A 62 20.93 -1.06 -8.30
CA GLY A 62 22.14 -0.62 -7.58
C GLY A 62 22.37 0.89 -7.55
N GLY A 63 21.99 1.62 -8.62
CA GLY A 63 22.17 3.06 -8.72
C GLY A 63 21.06 3.89 -8.07
N THR A 64 19.90 3.28 -7.72
CA THR A 64 18.74 4.01 -7.19
C THR A 64 18.18 3.40 -5.90
N GLY A 65 18.50 2.16 -5.56
CA GLY A 65 17.92 1.46 -4.41
C GLY A 65 16.43 1.08 -4.58
N LEU A 66 15.82 1.37 -5.73
CA LEU A 66 14.43 1.08 -6.02
C LEU A 66 14.23 -0.39 -6.39
N ASN A 67 13.09 -0.97 -6.00
CA ASN A 67 12.80 -2.38 -6.25
C ASN A 67 12.09 -2.58 -7.60
N PRO A 68 12.46 -3.63 -8.36
CA PRO A 68 11.83 -3.95 -9.62
C PRO A 68 10.38 -4.41 -9.42
N ASP A 69 9.61 -4.42 -10.53
CA ASP A 69 8.31 -5.07 -10.57
C ASP A 69 8.46 -6.57 -10.30
N ARG A 70 9.35 -7.21 -11.05
CA ARG A 70 9.65 -8.64 -10.98
C ARG A 70 11.08 -8.97 -11.33
N SER A 71 11.50 -10.15 -10.98
CA SER A 71 12.78 -10.71 -11.41
C SER A 71 12.77 -12.23 -11.32
N THR A 72 13.65 -12.90 -12.06
CA THR A 72 13.99 -14.31 -11.88
C THR A 72 15.22 -14.46 -10.98
N ASP A 73 15.56 -15.70 -10.60
CA ASP A 73 16.82 -15.98 -9.88
C ASP A 73 18.06 -15.48 -10.66
N HIS A 74 18.01 -15.58 -11.97
CA HIS A 74 19.13 -15.25 -12.87
C HIS A 74 19.07 -13.83 -13.46
N SER A 75 18.07 -13.01 -13.10
CA SER A 75 17.98 -11.62 -13.59
C SER A 75 19.16 -10.80 -13.11
N THR A 76 19.89 -10.21 -14.06
CA THR A 76 21.02 -9.30 -13.79
C THR A 76 20.67 -7.83 -14.04
N SER A 77 19.52 -7.58 -14.70
CA SER A 77 19.04 -6.22 -15.01
C SER A 77 17.63 -6.03 -14.46
N ASN A 78 17.50 -5.08 -13.53
CA ASN A 78 16.24 -4.75 -12.85
C ASN A 78 15.92 -3.28 -13.14
N SER A 79 15.79 -2.93 -14.42
CA SER A 79 15.59 -1.55 -14.86
C SER A 79 14.14 -1.09 -14.80
N HIS A 80 13.16 -2.03 -14.74
CA HIS A 80 11.75 -1.68 -14.67
C HIS A 80 11.26 -1.77 -13.23
N ILE A 81 10.98 -0.62 -12.65
CA ILE A 81 10.56 -0.44 -11.28
C ILE A 81 9.05 -0.37 -11.21
N SER A 82 8.43 -1.12 -10.30
CA SER A 82 7.06 -0.90 -9.86
C SER A 82 7.06 0.01 -8.63
N ILE A 83 6.29 1.10 -8.69
CA ILE A 83 6.20 2.03 -7.56
C ILE A 83 5.59 1.36 -6.32
N ALA A 84 4.66 0.41 -6.49
CA ALA A 84 4.14 -0.40 -5.37
C ALA A 84 5.25 -1.26 -4.73
N SER A 85 6.06 -1.94 -5.56
CA SER A 85 7.19 -2.75 -5.08
C SER A 85 8.20 -1.93 -4.28
N VAL A 86 8.39 -0.64 -4.62
CA VAL A 86 9.24 0.29 -3.84
C VAL A 86 8.69 0.48 -2.43
N GLY A 87 7.38 0.60 -2.25
CA GLY A 87 6.77 0.73 -0.92
C GLY A 87 7.03 -0.48 -0.01
N PHE A 88 6.86 -1.68 -0.55
CA PHE A 88 7.21 -2.91 0.14
C PHE A 88 8.72 -3.00 0.42
N GLY A 89 9.56 -2.64 -0.55
CA GLY A 89 11.01 -2.67 -0.42
C GLY A 89 11.55 -1.71 0.63
N LEU A 90 11.04 -0.49 0.70
CA LEU A 90 11.38 0.46 1.76
C LEU A 90 11.08 -0.15 3.15
N THR A 91 9.93 -0.78 3.31
CA THR A 91 9.56 -1.45 4.56
C THR A 91 10.46 -2.66 4.82
N ALA A 92 10.76 -3.45 3.78
CA ALA A 92 11.66 -4.60 3.87
C ALA A 92 13.05 -4.21 4.38
N TYR A 93 13.60 -3.05 4.00
CA TYR A 93 14.92 -2.60 4.47
C TYR A 93 14.92 -2.34 5.98
N GLY A 94 13.86 -1.80 6.55
CA GLY A 94 13.72 -1.66 8.00
C GLY A 94 13.57 -3.00 8.71
N ILE A 95 12.77 -3.92 8.17
CA ILE A 95 12.64 -5.28 8.69
C ILE A 95 14.00 -6.00 8.68
N GLY A 96 14.76 -5.88 7.58
CA GLY A 96 16.09 -6.48 7.48
C GLY A 96 17.08 -5.96 8.52
N ALA A 97 17.01 -4.66 8.85
CA ALA A 97 17.81 -4.08 9.94
C ALA A 97 17.38 -4.59 11.32
N GLU A 98 16.07 -4.67 11.58
CA GLU A 98 15.53 -5.16 12.84
C GLU A 98 15.88 -6.63 13.09
N ARG A 99 15.83 -7.46 12.04
CA ARG A 99 16.17 -8.88 12.09
C ARG A 99 17.67 -9.16 12.04
N GLY A 100 18.51 -8.13 11.82
CA GLY A 100 19.96 -8.29 11.72
C GLY A 100 20.44 -8.97 10.44
N TYR A 101 19.62 -9.01 9.38
CA TYR A 101 20.02 -9.49 8.06
C TYR A 101 21.03 -8.52 7.41
N VAL A 102 20.87 -7.26 7.70
CA VAL A 102 21.81 -6.17 7.37
C VAL A 102 21.97 -5.25 8.58
N THR A 103 23.02 -4.44 8.61
CA THR A 103 23.14 -3.43 9.66
C THR A 103 22.13 -2.28 9.46
N ARG A 104 21.74 -1.61 10.55
CA ARG A 104 20.87 -0.43 10.50
C ARG A 104 21.44 0.65 9.57
N GLU A 105 22.77 0.83 9.59
CA GLU A 105 23.46 1.78 8.70
C GLU A 105 23.32 1.38 7.21
N GLN A 106 23.53 0.10 6.88
CA GLN A 106 23.36 -0.39 5.50
C GLN A 106 21.93 -0.19 5.00
N ALA A 107 20.94 -0.48 5.84
CA ALA A 107 19.53 -0.26 5.54
C ALA A 107 19.25 1.24 5.34
N ALA A 108 19.73 2.11 6.23
CA ALA A 108 19.59 3.56 6.13
C ALA A 108 20.22 4.12 4.84
N GLN A 109 21.42 3.66 4.48
CA GLN A 109 22.06 4.04 3.21
C GLN A 109 21.23 3.64 1.99
N ARG A 110 20.63 2.45 1.99
CA ARG A 110 19.78 1.97 0.91
C ARG A 110 18.48 2.77 0.82
N VAL A 111 17.87 3.09 1.95
CA VAL A 111 16.65 3.93 2.03
C VAL A 111 16.94 5.34 1.55
N ASP A 112 18.01 5.98 2.02
CA ASP A 112 18.40 7.32 1.57
C ASP A 112 18.64 7.39 0.07
N LEU A 113 19.31 6.37 -0.50
CA LEU A 113 19.50 6.25 -1.95
C LEU A 113 18.17 6.20 -2.69
N ALA A 114 17.21 5.39 -2.20
CA ALA A 114 15.88 5.24 -2.81
C ALA A 114 15.05 6.54 -2.72
N LEU A 115 15.00 7.17 -1.56
CA LEU A 115 14.27 8.43 -1.38
C LEU A 115 14.86 9.56 -2.23
N ARG A 116 16.19 9.67 -2.30
CA ARG A 116 16.85 10.65 -3.18
C ARG A 116 16.57 10.38 -4.66
N ALA A 117 16.47 9.13 -5.09
CA ALA A 117 16.08 8.79 -6.45
C ALA A 117 14.66 9.29 -6.76
N LEU A 118 13.71 9.06 -5.86
CA LEU A 118 12.33 9.55 -5.98
C LEU A 118 12.25 11.08 -6.00
N LEU A 119 13.07 11.76 -5.22
CA LEU A 119 13.12 13.23 -5.17
C LEU A 119 13.77 13.85 -6.39
N ARG A 120 14.79 13.22 -6.94
CA ARG A 120 15.59 13.69 -8.08
C ARG A 120 14.83 13.61 -9.40
N GLY A 121 13.91 12.65 -9.52
CA GLY A 121 13.08 12.48 -10.72
C GLY A 121 12.22 13.73 -10.98
N LYS A 122 12.21 14.20 -12.24
CA LYS A 122 11.42 15.37 -12.66
C LYS A 122 9.91 15.07 -12.54
N MET A 123 9.17 15.96 -11.90
CA MET A 123 7.70 15.93 -11.85
C MET A 123 7.11 17.04 -12.71
N SER A 124 6.41 16.69 -13.77
CA SER A 124 5.71 17.65 -14.62
C SER A 124 4.56 16.96 -15.37
N ARG A 125 3.77 17.76 -16.10
CA ARG A 125 2.68 17.24 -16.95
C ARG A 125 3.18 16.60 -18.26
N ASP A 126 4.49 16.63 -18.51
CA ASP A 126 5.07 16.06 -19.72
C ASP A 126 4.80 14.54 -19.80
N ALA A 127 4.71 14.02 -21.04
CA ALA A 127 4.49 12.58 -21.23
C ALA A 127 5.77 11.74 -21.03
N ASN A 128 6.94 12.34 -21.26
CA ASN A 128 8.23 11.65 -21.27
C ASN A 128 9.25 12.36 -20.37
N GLY A 129 10.25 11.62 -19.92
CA GLY A 129 11.36 12.17 -19.14
C GLY A 129 10.96 12.64 -17.72
N VAL A 130 9.87 12.09 -17.17
CA VAL A 130 9.29 12.48 -15.89
C VAL A 130 8.94 11.25 -15.05
N ILE A 131 9.11 11.37 -13.73
CA ILE A 131 8.80 10.31 -12.77
C ILE A 131 7.33 10.37 -12.31
N GLY A 132 6.69 11.53 -12.45
CA GLY A 132 5.35 11.74 -11.98
C GLY A 132 4.83 13.17 -12.21
N TYR A 133 3.67 13.47 -11.62
CA TYR A 133 3.03 14.77 -11.66
C TYR A 133 2.20 15.03 -10.41
N ARG A 134 2.27 16.21 -9.81
CA ARG A 134 1.54 16.62 -8.59
C ARG A 134 1.74 15.69 -7.39
N GLY A 135 2.94 15.12 -7.25
CA GLY A 135 3.25 14.16 -6.18
C GLY A 135 2.82 12.72 -6.46
N TRP A 136 2.07 12.48 -7.56
CA TRP A 136 1.71 11.14 -8.01
C TRP A 136 2.76 10.59 -8.95
N TYR A 137 3.06 9.28 -8.85
CA TYR A 137 4.10 8.60 -9.61
C TYR A 137 3.48 7.71 -10.70
N TYR A 138 4.22 7.53 -11.79
CA TYR A 138 3.84 6.55 -12.81
C TYR A 138 3.99 5.14 -12.26
N HIS A 139 3.06 4.27 -12.63
CA HIS A 139 3.02 2.87 -12.21
C HIS A 139 4.37 2.18 -12.39
N TRP A 140 4.94 2.27 -13.60
CA TRP A 140 6.26 1.76 -13.91
C TRP A 140 7.23 2.86 -14.31
N LEU A 141 8.44 2.72 -13.82
CA LEU A 141 9.57 3.60 -14.10
C LEU A 141 10.72 2.82 -14.70
N ASP A 142 11.50 3.48 -15.54
CA ASP A 142 12.86 3.05 -15.87
C ASP A 142 13.82 3.58 -14.78
N ALA A 143 14.53 2.68 -14.11
CA ALA A 143 15.39 3.00 -12.98
C ALA A 143 16.63 3.84 -13.35
N ASN A 144 17.10 3.74 -14.60
CA ASN A 144 18.30 4.46 -15.04
C ASN A 144 17.98 5.93 -15.35
N SER A 145 16.86 6.17 -16.04
CA SER A 145 16.43 7.51 -16.43
C SER A 145 15.51 8.18 -15.41
N LEU A 146 15.00 7.44 -14.41
CA LEU A 146 13.97 7.89 -13.46
C LEU A 146 12.78 8.51 -14.19
N SER A 147 12.29 7.82 -15.21
CA SER A 147 11.20 8.30 -16.04
C SER A 147 10.16 7.21 -16.29
N ARG A 148 8.98 7.65 -16.68
CA ARG A 148 7.84 6.81 -17.07
C ARG A 148 8.23 5.72 -18.04
N ALA A 149 7.86 4.48 -17.75
CA ALA A 149 8.01 3.33 -18.64
C ALA A 149 6.67 2.95 -19.30
N TRP A 150 6.72 2.42 -20.54
CA TRP A 150 5.61 1.80 -21.28
C TRP A 150 4.31 2.61 -21.40
N ASN A 151 4.38 3.93 -21.36
CA ASN A 151 3.19 4.79 -21.33
C ASN A 151 2.21 4.46 -20.20
N SER A 152 2.73 3.99 -19.06
CA SER A 152 1.95 3.70 -17.87
C SER A 152 1.18 4.95 -17.39
N GLU A 153 0.12 4.77 -16.61
CA GLU A 153 -0.59 5.86 -15.94
C GLU A 153 0.17 6.34 -14.70
N LEU A 154 -0.10 7.54 -14.25
CA LEU A 154 0.04 7.89 -12.85
C LEU A 154 -0.91 6.97 -12.09
N SER A 155 -0.38 6.07 -11.29
CA SER A 155 -1.21 5.15 -10.53
C SER A 155 -1.53 5.69 -9.15
N SER A 156 -2.81 5.70 -8.80
CA SER A 156 -3.21 6.15 -7.47
C SER A 156 -2.91 5.11 -6.39
N ILE A 157 -3.14 3.82 -6.68
CA ILE A 157 -2.93 2.76 -5.70
C ILE A 157 -1.44 2.47 -5.47
N ASP A 158 -0.65 2.38 -6.54
CA ASP A 158 0.77 2.08 -6.42
C ASP A 158 1.54 3.22 -5.75
N THR A 159 1.12 4.48 -6.03
CA THR A 159 1.64 5.64 -5.30
C THR A 159 1.28 5.56 -3.81
N ALA A 160 0.06 5.15 -3.45
CA ALA A 160 -0.34 5.02 -2.05
C ALA A 160 0.44 3.91 -1.33
N LEU A 161 0.67 2.77 -1.97
CA LEU A 161 1.53 1.69 -1.44
C LEU A 161 2.96 2.18 -1.21
N MET A 162 3.51 2.94 -2.17
CA MET A 162 4.84 3.56 -1.99
C MET A 162 4.84 4.53 -0.80
N MET A 163 3.80 5.37 -0.65
CA MET A 163 3.71 6.32 0.47
C MET A 163 3.67 5.64 1.83
N LEU A 164 3.05 4.45 1.94
CA LEU A 164 3.09 3.66 3.19
C LEU A 164 4.51 3.22 3.53
N GLY A 165 5.29 2.77 2.55
CA GLY A 165 6.70 2.48 2.75
C GLY A 165 7.52 3.72 3.14
N VAL A 166 7.23 4.89 2.54
CA VAL A 166 7.85 6.17 2.89
C VAL A 166 7.49 6.58 4.33
N ILE A 167 6.23 6.43 4.74
CA ILE A 167 5.79 6.67 6.12
C ILE A 167 6.52 5.73 7.09
N PHE A 168 6.61 4.45 6.75
CA PHE A 168 7.31 3.47 7.59
C PHE A 168 8.76 3.88 7.84
N VAL A 169 9.55 4.16 6.80
CA VAL A 169 10.96 4.52 6.98
C VAL A 169 11.15 5.86 7.68
N ARG A 170 10.23 6.82 7.52
CA ARG A 170 10.24 8.08 8.27
C ARG A 170 10.14 7.87 9.77
N ASN A 171 9.32 6.90 10.21
CA ASN A 171 9.09 6.62 11.62
C ASN A 171 10.04 5.57 12.20
N TYR A 172 10.61 4.70 11.37
CA TYR A 172 11.54 3.65 11.79
C TYR A 172 12.96 4.20 12.02
N PHE A 173 13.46 5.04 11.09
CA PHE A 173 14.76 5.69 11.22
C PHE A 173 14.62 6.98 12.04
N ASP A 174 14.51 6.85 13.36
CA ASP A 174 14.07 7.89 14.29
C ASP A 174 15.17 8.43 15.22
N ASP A 175 16.44 8.01 15.05
CA ASP A 175 17.55 8.54 15.85
C ASP A 175 17.83 10.01 15.49
N PRO A 176 17.58 10.97 16.42
CA PRO A 176 17.82 12.39 16.17
C PRO A 176 19.30 12.75 16.13
N GLY A 177 20.18 11.91 16.68
CA GLY A 177 21.63 12.09 16.69
C GLY A 177 22.33 11.57 15.41
N ASN A 178 21.60 10.91 14.53
CA ASN A 178 22.13 10.34 13.29
C ASN A 178 21.75 11.21 12.09
N ASP A 179 22.75 11.85 11.46
CA ASP A 179 22.55 12.75 10.32
C ASP A 179 21.91 12.04 9.11
N LEU A 180 22.25 10.77 8.86
CA LEU A 180 21.68 9.99 7.77
C LEU A 180 20.19 9.68 8.02
N GLU A 181 19.82 9.32 9.24
CA GLU A 181 18.43 9.10 9.59
C GLU A 181 17.63 10.41 9.57
N SER A 182 18.22 11.53 9.96
CA SER A 182 17.61 12.85 9.79
C SER A 182 17.36 13.18 8.32
N ALA A 183 18.30 12.89 7.42
CA ALA A 183 18.14 13.09 5.99
C ALA A 183 17.02 12.18 5.39
N ILE A 184 16.86 10.96 5.92
CA ILE A 184 15.76 10.06 5.56
C ILE A 184 14.42 10.68 5.96
N ARG A 185 14.27 11.16 7.21
CA ARG A 185 13.02 11.78 7.69
C ARG A 185 12.65 13.02 6.88
N ASP A 186 13.63 13.88 6.57
CA ASP A 186 13.41 15.08 5.77
C ASP A 186 12.98 14.72 4.34
N SER A 187 13.69 13.79 3.69
CA SER A 187 13.37 13.32 2.35
C SER A 187 11.98 12.69 2.27
N ALA A 188 11.64 11.83 3.24
CA ALA A 188 10.33 11.19 3.33
C ALA A 188 9.21 12.23 3.51
N THR A 189 9.43 13.22 4.38
CA THR A 189 8.48 14.32 4.61
C THR A 189 8.21 15.11 3.32
N VAL A 190 9.25 15.48 2.57
CA VAL A 190 9.10 16.17 1.28
C VAL A 190 8.31 15.34 0.27
N ILE A 191 8.54 14.01 0.22
CA ILE A 191 7.80 13.12 -0.69
C ILE A 191 6.31 13.10 -0.32
N LEU A 192 5.98 12.96 0.97
CA LEU A 192 4.60 12.89 1.45
C LEU A 192 3.84 14.21 1.24
N GLU A 193 4.49 15.34 1.50
CA GLU A 193 3.89 16.67 1.35
C GLU A 193 3.67 17.10 -0.11
N ARG A 194 4.29 16.42 -1.10
CA ARG A 194 4.09 16.73 -2.52
C ARG A 194 2.76 16.24 -3.09
N VAL A 195 2.10 15.26 -2.44
CA VAL A 195 0.93 14.60 -3.00
C VAL A 195 -0.28 15.51 -2.95
N ASP A 196 -0.75 15.94 -4.11
CA ASP A 196 -2.04 16.64 -4.25
C ASP A 196 -3.17 15.59 -4.31
N TRP A 197 -3.70 15.23 -3.13
CA TRP A 197 -4.71 14.18 -2.99
C TRP A 197 -5.99 14.48 -3.79
N ARG A 198 -6.38 15.76 -3.93
CA ARG A 198 -7.56 16.15 -4.70
C ARG A 198 -7.40 15.95 -6.20
N PHE A 199 -6.17 15.90 -6.70
CA PHE A 199 -5.94 15.74 -8.13
C PHE A 199 -6.51 14.43 -8.67
N MET A 200 -6.36 13.31 -7.95
CA MET A 200 -6.87 12.00 -8.40
C MET A 200 -8.37 11.82 -8.21
N ARG A 201 -9.05 12.75 -7.57
CA ARG A 201 -10.51 12.77 -7.55
C ARG A 201 -11.01 13.24 -8.91
N ASN A 202 -11.49 12.32 -9.74
CA ASN A 202 -12.09 12.67 -11.03
C ASN A 202 -13.27 13.65 -10.81
N PRO A 203 -13.27 14.82 -11.48
CA PRO A 203 -14.37 15.80 -11.33
C PRO A 203 -15.76 15.25 -11.65
N ASN A 204 -15.84 14.27 -12.53
CA ASN A 204 -17.11 13.63 -12.95
C ASN A 204 -17.52 12.47 -12.04
N ASN A 205 -16.63 12.01 -11.16
CA ASN A 205 -16.82 10.88 -10.27
C ASN A 205 -16.63 11.33 -8.81
N ARG A 206 -17.20 10.58 -7.86
CA ARG A 206 -17.05 10.86 -6.42
C ARG A 206 -15.86 10.15 -5.80
N GLY A 207 -15.38 9.09 -6.45
CA GLY A 207 -14.28 8.26 -6.01
C GLY A 207 -12.91 8.73 -6.49
N ILE A 208 -11.88 8.04 -6.04
CA ILE A 208 -10.52 8.22 -6.52
C ILE A 208 -10.37 7.43 -7.81
N SER A 209 -9.90 8.08 -8.88
CA SER A 209 -9.58 7.43 -10.15
C SER A 209 -8.43 6.44 -9.95
N GLY A 210 -8.47 5.31 -10.65
CA GLY A 210 -7.35 4.36 -10.68
C GLY A 210 -6.06 4.95 -11.27
N GLY A 211 -6.17 5.99 -12.09
CA GLY A 211 -4.99 6.68 -12.62
C GLY A 211 -5.29 7.80 -13.60
N TRP A 212 -4.21 8.43 -14.06
CA TRP A 212 -4.24 9.52 -15.01
C TRP A 212 -3.11 9.41 -16.03
N ARG A 213 -3.38 9.78 -17.29
CA ARG A 213 -2.38 9.85 -18.37
C ARG A 213 -2.32 11.24 -18.97
N PRO A 214 -1.14 11.76 -19.31
CA PRO A 214 -1.03 13.09 -19.96
C PRO A 214 -1.70 13.13 -21.32
N GLU A 215 -1.82 12.01 -22.03
CA GLU A 215 -2.40 11.88 -23.36
C GLU A 215 -3.93 11.83 -23.35
N SER A 216 -4.54 11.21 -22.31
CA SER A 216 -5.97 10.90 -22.31
C SER A 216 -6.72 11.35 -21.05
N GLY A 217 -6.03 11.88 -20.04
CA GLY A 217 -6.65 12.26 -18.77
C GLY A 217 -6.90 11.07 -17.84
N PHE A 218 -7.94 11.15 -17.02
CA PHE A 218 -8.29 10.10 -16.08
C PHE A 218 -8.72 8.81 -16.78
N ILE A 219 -8.27 7.67 -16.27
CA ILE A 219 -8.72 6.37 -16.76
C ILE A 219 -10.18 6.15 -16.33
N ASN A 220 -10.92 5.37 -17.14
CA ASN A 220 -12.35 5.10 -16.88
C ASN A 220 -12.54 4.00 -15.82
N PHE A 221 -11.92 4.20 -14.65
CA PHE A 221 -12.03 3.34 -13.47
C PHE A 221 -11.88 4.19 -12.22
N GLU A 222 -12.73 3.95 -11.23
CA GLU A 222 -12.61 4.52 -9.89
C GLU A 222 -12.71 3.44 -8.83
N TYR A 223 -12.00 3.63 -7.74
CA TYR A 223 -12.07 2.72 -6.61
C TYR A 223 -13.38 2.93 -5.84
N ARG A 224 -14.22 1.91 -5.83
CA ARG A 224 -15.48 1.87 -5.10
C ARG A 224 -15.77 0.45 -4.64
N GLY A 225 -16.15 0.27 -3.38
CA GLY A 225 -16.33 -1.03 -2.77
C GLY A 225 -15.06 -1.54 -2.12
N TYR A 226 -15.19 -2.58 -1.33
CA TYR A 226 -14.07 -3.18 -0.59
C TYR A 226 -12.99 -3.69 -1.55
N ASN A 227 -11.79 -3.24 -1.37
CA ASN A 227 -10.57 -3.64 -2.08
C ASN A 227 -9.34 -3.01 -1.38
N GLU A 228 -8.17 -3.17 -1.96
CA GLU A 228 -6.90 -2.63 -1.47
C GLU A 228 -6.88 -1.10 -1.34
N ALA A 229 -7.74 -0.38 -2.06
CA ALA A 229 -7.80 1.08 -1.99
C ALA A 229 -8.29 1.62 -0.63
N MET A 230 -8.63 0.76 0.33
CA MET A 230 -8.82 1.17 1.73
C MET A 230 -7.66 2.03 2.21
N LEU A 231 -6.41 1.61 1.97
CA LEU A 231 -5.21 2.35 2.32
C LEU A 231 -5.10 3.70 1.60
N LEU A 232 -5.47 3.73 0.31
CA LEU A 232 -5.46 4.95 -0.51
C LEU A 232 -6.44 6.00 0.05
N TYR A 233 -7.66 5.58 0.44
CA TYR A 233 -8.64 6.50 1.03
C TYR A 233 -8.21 7.01 2.40
N ILE A 234 -7.64 6.17 3.26
CA ILE A 234 -7.10 6.57 4.58
C ILE A 234 -6.00 7.62 4.39
N LEU A 235 -5.05 7.39 3.50
CA LEU A 235 -3.99 8.35 3.19
C LEU A 235 -4.53 9.64 2.59
N ALA A 236 -5.47 9.55 1.65
CA ALA A 236 -6.04 10.72 0.98
C ALA A 236 -6.85 11.62 1.91
N ILE A 237 -7.53 11.05 2.91
CA ILE A 237 -8.29 11.79 3.93
C ILE A 237 -7.36 12.30 5.03
N GLY A 238 -6.33 11.54 5.36
CA GLY A 238 -5.33 11.87 6.39
C GLY A 238 -4.22 12.81 5.93
N GLY A 239 -4.03 12.99 4.63
CA GLY A 239 -2.92 13.75 4.06
C GLY A 239 -2.87 15.22 4.46
N ASP A 240 -1.69 15.84 4.36
CA ASP A 240 -1.46 17.24 4.77
C ASP A 240 -1.84 18.23 3.66
N LEU A 241 -1.49 17.92 2.40
CA LEU A 241 -1.76 18.79 1.26
C LEU A 241 -3.03 18.39 0.52
N ASN A 242 -4.01 19.30 0.45
CA ASN A 242 -5.27 19.08 -0.26
C ASN A 242 -5.95 17.73 0.05
N PRO A 243 -6.18 17.38 1.34
CA PRO A 243 -6.83 16.11 1.67
C PRO A 243 -8.24 16.03 1.09
N LEU A 244 -8.70 14.81 0.87
CA LEU A 244 -10.09 14.55 0.52
C LEU A 244 -11.00 14.74 1.75
N SER A 245 -12.28 14.99 1.49
CA SER A 245 -13.28 15.04 2.54
C SER A 245 -13.63 13.63 3.04
N GLU A 246 -14.10 13.54 4.28
CA GLU A 246 -14.60 12.31 4.92
C GLU A 246 -15.70 11.61 4.11
N SER A 247 -16.49 12.38 3.35
CA SER A 247 -17.51 11.82 2.45
C SER A 247 -16.94 10.92 1.35
N SER A 248 -15.64 11.02 1.06
CA SER A 248 -14.98 10.12 0.10
C SER A 248 -14.89 8.68 0.65
N TRP A 249 -14.71 8.53 1.96
CA TRP A 249 -14.75 7.23 2.63
C TRP A 249 -16.14 6.59 2.54
N SER A 250 -17.19 7.36 2.88
CA SER A 250 -18.58 6.87 2.76
C SER A 250 -18.92 6.48 1.33
N TYR A 251 -18.43 7.23 0.33
CA TYR A 251 -18.61 6.87 -1.07
C TYR A 251 -17.94 5.55 -1.43
N TRP A 252 -16.69 5.33 -1.01
CA TRP A 252 -15.99 4.07 -1.24
C TRP A 252 -16.75 2.89 -0.61
N LYS A 253 -17.16 3.01 0.65
CA LYS A 253 -17.96 1.97 1.35
C LYS A 253 -19.29 1.66 0.68
N SER A 254 -19.92 2.63 0.00
CA SER A 254 -21.23 2.42 -0.64
C SER A 254 -21.23 1.34 -1.72
N GLY A 255 -20.08 0.83 -2.12
CA GLY A 255 -19.90 -0.27 -3.06
C GLY A 255 -19.66 -1.63 -2.39
N TYR A 256 -19.76 -1.76 -1.08
CA TYR A 256 -19.52 -3.03 -0.37
C TYR A 256 -20.50 -4.10 -0.83
N ARG A 257 -19.98 -5.33 -0.93
CA ARG A 257 -20.76 -6.53 -1.20
C ARG A 257 -20.51 -7.51 -0.08
N ILE A 258 -21.58 -8.08 0.44
CA ILE A 258 -21.51 -9.09 1.50
C ILE A 258 -21.65 -10.46 0.86
N GLN A 259 -20.80 -11.39 1.22
CA GLN A 259 -20.89 -12.78 0.85
C GLN A 259 -21.54 -13.55 2.00
N THR A 260 -22.70 -14.16 1.72
CA THR A 260 -23.49 -14.91 2.70
C THR A 260 -23.63 -16.39 2.34
N THR A 261 -23.28 -16.76 1.11
CA THR A 261 -23.45 -18.12 0.59
C THR A 261 -22.17 -18.59 -0.07
N THR A 262 -21.44 -19.44 0.62
CA THR A 262 -20.24 -20.14 0.12
C THR A 262 -20.07 -21.43 0.88
N ASN A 263 -19.00 -22.14 0.55
CA ASN A 263 -18.53 -23.27 1.35
C ASN A 263 -18.03 -22.87 2.75
N PHE A 264 -18.13 -21.58 3.09
CA PHE A 264 -17.79 -20.99 4.38
C PHE A 264 -19.02 -20.28 4.96
N ALA A 265 -19.42 -20.67 6.17
CA ALA A 265 -20.71 -20.29 6.75
C ALA A 265 -20.79 -18.84 7.28
N HIS A 266 -19.65 -18.17 7.50
CA HIS A 266 -19.62 -16.85 8.12
C HIS A 266 -19.63 -15.74 7.07
N PRO A 267 -20.54 -14.75 7.18
CA PRO A 267 -20.60 -13.64 6.24
C PRO A 267 -19.41 -12.71 6.38
N PHE A 268 -18.99 -12.12 5.26
CA PHE A 268 -17.91 -11.12 5.24
C PHE A 268 -18.07 -10.17 4.04
N ILE A 269 -17.43 -9.00 4.13
CA ILE A 269 -17.35 -8.07 3.00
C ILE A 269 -16.36 -8.66 2.01
N VAL A 270 -16.81 -8.96 0.79
CA VAL A 270 -16.04 -9.71 -0.19
C VAL A 270 -15.26 -8.83 -1.14
N PHE A 271 -14.02 -9.22 -1.37
CA PHE A 271 -13.24 -8.95 -2.56
C PHE A 271 -12.60 -10.26 -2.99
N ALA A 272 -12.85 -10.72 -4.22
CA ALA A 272 -12.55 -12.09 -4.58
C ALA A 272 -11.05 -12.45 -4.61
N PRO A 273 -10.12 -11.65 -5.19
CA PRO A 273 -8.69 -11.82 -5.00
C PRO A 273 -8.28 -11.48 -3.56
N LEU A 274 -7.54 -12.38 -2.90
CA LEU A 274 -7.27 -12.25 -1.47
C LEU A 274 -6.39 -11.04 -1.11
N PHE A 275 -5.56 -10.54 -2.04
CA PHE A 275 -4.69 -9.38 -1.82
C PHE A 275 -5.43 -8.12 -1.34
N GLY A 276 -6.68 -7.93 -1.78
CA GLY A 276 -7.49 -6.78 -1.35
C GLY A 276 -7.83 -6.79 0.14
N HIS A 277 -7.75 -7.97 0.79
CA HIS A 277 -7.86 -8.15 2.24
C HIS A 277 -6.51 -8.07 2.96
N GLN A 278 -5.40 -8.06 2.24
CA GLN A 278 -4.05 -8.17 2.80
C GLN A 278 -3.28 -6.83 2.78
N TYR A 279 -3.27 -6.14 1.65
CA TYR A 279 -2.42 -4.96 1.47
C TYR A 279 -2.67 -3.84 2.51
N PRO A 280 -3.92 -3.46 2.83
CA PRO A 280 -4.15 -2.44 3.87
C PRO A 280 -3.59 -2.85 5.23
N HIS A 281 -3.70 -4.13 5.56
CA HIS A 281 -3.29 -4.69 6.85
C HIS A 281 -1.77 -4.89 6.96
N ALA A 282 -1.03 -4.90 5.85
CA ALA A 282 0.42 -5.01 5.90
C ALA A 282 1.04 -3.84 6.69
N TRP A 283 0.42 -2.65 6.64
CA TRP A 283 0.90 -1.46 7.35
C TRP A 283 -0.03 -0.96 8.46
N ILE A 284 -1.35 -1.22 8.37
CA ILE A 284 -2.32 -0.68 9.33
C ILE A 284 -2.90 -1.80 10.17
N ASP A 285 -2.79 -1.67 11.49
CA ASP A 285 -3.39 -2.60 12.44
C ASP A 285 -4.87 -2.25 12.64
N PHE A 286 -5.76 -3.07 12.08
CA PHE A 286 -7.21 -2.90 12.21
C PHE A 286 -7.80 -3.67 13.39
N ARG A 287 -7.00 -4.33 14.22
CA ARG A 287 -7.50 -5.07 15.38
C ARG A 287 -8.05 -4.14 16.45
N GLY A 288 -9.29 -4.38 16.84
CA GLY A 288 -9.95 -3.65 17.91
C GLY A 288 -10.29 -2.19 17.60
N ILE A 289 -10.09 -1.72 16.36
CA ILE A 289 -10.58 -0.43 15.90
C ILE A 289 -11.79 -0.64 15.00
N TYR A 290 -12.85 0.13 15.25
CA TYR A 290 -14.14 -0.09 14.63
C TYR A 290 -14.60 1.17 13.89
N ASN A 291 -15.16 0.97 12.72
CA ASN A 291 -15.99 1.97 12.06
C ASN A 291 -17.46 1.59 12.31
N ASP A 292 -18.27 2.51 12.79
CA ASP A 292 -19.65 2.26 13.28
C ASP A 292 -20.58 1.57 12.25
N GLU A 293 -20.20 1.56 10.97
CA GLU A 293 -20.99 0.97 9.91
C GLU A 293 -20.60 -0.48 9.58
N LEU A 294 -19.64 -1.08 10.31
CA LEU A 294 -19.24 -2.48 10.12
C LEU A 294 -20.10 -3.43 10.96
N GLU A 295 -21.42 -3.32 10.75
CA GLU A 295 -22.37 -4.29 11.24
C GLU A 295 -22.90 -5.09 10.05
N ILE A 296 -22.61 -6.38 10.01
CA ILE A 296 -23.06 -7.28 8.95
C ILE A 296 -23.96 -8.34 9.56
N LEU A 297 -25.22 -8.37 9.13
CA LEU A 297 -26.22 -9.31 9.61
C LEU A 297 -26.37 -9.35 11.14
N GLY A 298 -26.20 -8.19 11.82
CA GLY A 298 -26.31 -8.09 13.27
C GLY A 298 -25.03 -8.43 14.04
N GLU A 299 -23.93 -8.74 13.35
CA GLU A 299 -22.61 -8.94 13.95
C GLU A 299 -21.74 -7.71 13.72
N LYS A 300 -21.19 -7.15 14.80
CA LYS A 300 -20.20 -6.08 14.75
C LYS A 300 -18.80 -6.69 14.84
N TYR A 301 -17.97 -6.45 13.83
CA TYR A 301 -16.57 -6.87 13.83
C TYR A 301 -15.66 -5.88 13.10
N ASP A 302 -14.35 -5.97 13.33
CA ASP A 302 -13.37 -5.13 12.68
C ASP A 302 -12.91 -5.69 11.32
N TYR A 303 -12.12 -4.90 10.59
CA TYR A 303 -11.61 -5.32 9.28
C TYR A 303 -10.58 -6.45 9.38
N PHE A 304 -9.95 -6.65 10.54
CA PHE A 304 -9.05 -7.78 10.74
C PHE A 304 -9.83 -9.11 10.73
N GLU A 305 -10.96 -9.15 11.43
CA GLU A 305 -11.87 -10.30 11.40
C GLU A 305 -12.44 -10.53 10.00
N ASN A 306 -12.75 -9.44 9.26
CA ASN A 306 -13.18 -9.56 7.87
C ASN A 306 -12.12 -10.26 6.99
N ALA A 307 -10.86 -9.89 7.14
CA ALA A 307 -9.74 -10.48 6.40
C ALA A 307 -9.48 -11.94 6.83
N ARG A 308 -9.63 -12.25 8.14
CA ARG A 308 -9.60 -13.63 8.64
C ARG A 308 -10.69 -14.50 8.01
N ARG A 309 -11.93 -14.01 7.98
CA ARG A 309 -13.05 -14.72 7.33
C ARG A 309 -12.80 -14.95 5.83
N ALA A 310 -12.27 -13.95 5.13
CA ALA A 310 -11.91 -14.08 3.72
C ALA A 310 -10.81 -15.13 3.49
N THR A 311 -9.84 -15.23 4.40
CA THR A 311 -8.76 -16.24 4.36
C THR A 311 -9.33 -17.65 4.49
N TYR A 312 -10.18 -17.89 5.49
CA TYR A 312 -10.84 -19.18 5.66
C TYR A 312 -11.78 -19.53 4.51
N ALA A 313 -12.49 -18.53 3.97
CA ALA A 313 -13.37 -18.74 2.81
C ALA A 313 -12.58 -19.14 1.55
N ASN A 314 -11.37 -18.56 1.35
CA ASN A 314 -10.49 -18.91 0.24
C ASN A 314 -10.00 -20.37 0.36
N ARG A 315 -9.56 -20.78 1.56
CA ARG A 315 -9.19 -22.18 1.85
C ARG A 315 -10.38 -23.12 1.67
N ALA A 316 -11.55 -22.80 2.23
CA ALA A 316 -12.75 -23.61 2.12
C ALA A 316 -13.20 -23.83 0.67
N TYR A 317 -13.03 -22.83 -0.19
CA TYR A 317 -13.28 -22.96 -1.62
C TYR A 317 -12.34 -24.00 -2.26
N CYS A 318 -11.05 -23.96 -1.95
CA CYS A 318 -10.09 -24.94 -2.46
C CYS A 318 -10.37 -26.36 -1.92
N ILE A 319 -10.77 -26.50 -0.66
CA ILE A 319 -11.19 -27.80 -0.09
C ILE A 319 -12.43 -28.35 -0.83
N ALA A 320 -13.43 -27.52 -1.03
CA ALA A 320 -14.64 -27.91 -1.77
C ALA A 320 -14.38 -28.19 -3.25
N ASN A 321 -13.37 -27.56 -3.81
CA ASN A 321 -12.83 -27.78 -5.14
C ASN A 321 -13.92 -27.95 -6.24
N PRO A 322 -14.76 -26.96 -6.47
CA PRO A 322 -15.95 -27.11 -7.32
C PRO A 322 -15.63 -27.38 -8.79
N LYS A 323 -14.38 -27.15 -9.21
CA LYS A 323 -13.91 -27.40 -10.57
C LYS A 323 -13.01 -28.64 -10.71
N ASN A 324 -12.79 -29.37 -9.61
CA ASN A 324 -11.97 -30.58 -9.56
C ASN A 324 -10.52 -30.37 -10.03
N TRP A 325 -9.90 -29.24 -9.65
CA TRP A 325 -8.51 -29.01 -9.90
C TRP A 325 -7.63 -29.98 -9.10
N PRO A 326 -6.58 -30.57 -9.69
CA PRO A 326 -5.64 -31.38 -8.94
C PRO A 326 -5.06 -30.57 -7.75
N ASN A 327 -4.94 -31.26 -6.62
CA ASN A 327 -4.28 -30.76 -5.40
C ASN A 327 -4.95 -29.61 -4.66
N TYR A 328 -6.02 -28.99 -5.17
CA TYR A 328 -6.80 -28.06 -4.33
C TYR A 328 -7.27 -28.79 -3.06
N GLY A 329 -6.96 -28.23 -1.88
CA GLY A 329 -7.28 -28.88 -0.62
C GLY A 329 -6.86 -28.09 0.62
N GLU A 330 -6.72 -28.79 1.74
CA GLU A 330 -6.44 -28.18 3.05
C GLU A 330 -5.09 -27.47 3.14
N THR A 331 -4.09 -27.97 2.42
CA THR A 331 -2.70 -27.46 2.42
C THR A 331 -2.26 -26.90 1.08
N GLU A 332 -3.10 -27.00 0.04
CA GLU A 332 -2.86 -26.37 -1.27
C GLU A 332 -4.04 -25.48 -1.63
N TRP A 333 -3.93 -24.25 -1.20
CA TRP A 333 -4.89 -23.19 -1.43
C TRP A 333 -4.17 -21.85 -1.54
N GLY A 334 -4.86 -20.88 -2.05
CA GLY A 334 -4.37 -19.51 -2.19
C GLY A 334 -4.68 -18.93 -3.55
N LEU A 335 -5.81 -18.21 -3.63
CA LEU A 335 -6.30 -17.60 -4.85
C LEU A 335 -6.26 -16.08 -4.71
N THR A 336 -5.33 -15.46 -5.43
CA THR A 336 -5.24 -14.00 -5.56
C THR A 336 -4.72 -13.65 -6.95
N ALA A 337 -4.53 -12.37 -7.25
CA ALA A 337 -3.94 -11.96 -8.52
C ALA A 337 -2.49 -12.48 -8.61
N CYS A 338 -2.14 -13.11 -9.71
CA CYS A 338 -0.83 -13.69 -9.96
C CYS A 338 -0.65 -14.04 -11.45
N ASP A 339 0.57 -14.41 -11.84
CA ASP A 339 0.82 -14.99 -13.15
C ASP A 339 0.22 -16.39 -13.28
N GLY A 340 0.15 -16.91 -14.49
CA GLY A 340 -0.37 -18.24 -14.74
C GLY A 340 -0.05 -18.79 -16.12
N PRO A 341 -0.28 -20.09 -16.33
CA PRO A 341 0.03 -20.76 -17.58
C PRO A 341 -0.85 -20.24 -18.72
N LYS A 342 -0.28 -20.17 -19.92
CA LYS A 342 -0.99 -19.72 -21.13
C LYS A 342 -2.01 -20.72 -21.67
N ASN A 343 -2.12 -21.89 -21.06
CA ASN A 343 -2.86 -23.03 -21.59
C ASN A 343 -4.39 -22.92 -21.53
N PHE A 344 -4.92 -22.01 -20.68
CA PHE A 344 -6.35 -21.86 -20.44
C PHE A 344 -6.99 -20.64 -21.13
N GLY A 345 -6.31 -20.08 -22.13
CA GLY A 345 -6.79 -18.88 -22.84
C GLY A 345 -6.56 -17.57 -22.08
N TYR A 346 -5.89 -17.63 -20.94
CA TYR A 346 -5.44 -16.48 -20.18
C TYR A 346 -3.94 -16.26 -20.40
N ASN A 347 -3.51 -15.01 -20.52
CA ASN A 347 -2.11 -14.68 -20.72
C ASN A 347 -1.59 -13.89 -19.51
N GLY A 348 -0.57 -14.44 -18.82
CA GLY A 348 0.15 -13.75 -17.77
C GLY A 348 -0.67 -13.49 -16.52
N TYR A 349 -0.50 -12.29 -15.96
CA TYR A 349 -1.08 -11.86 -14.69
C TYR A 349 -2.60 -11.71 -14.77
N GLN A 350 -3.33 -12.38 -13.89
CA GLN A 350 -4.79 -12.39 -13.84
C GLN A 350 -5.29 -12.28 -12.40
N ALA A 351 -6.46 -11.66 -12.25
CA ALA A 351 -7.18 -11.68 -10.98
C ALA A 351 -7.79 -13.08 -10.74
N ARG A 352 -7.17 -13.89 -9.87
CA ARG A 352 -7.71 -15.17 -9.41
C ARG A 352 -8.40 -15.00 -8.09
N GLY A 353 -9.44 -15.81 -7.85
CA GLY A 353 -10.25 -15.68 -6.63
C GLY A 353 -11.17 -16.86 -6.38
N ALA A 354 -11.56 -17.03 -5.12
CA ALA A 354 -12.36 -18.16 -4.66
C ALA A 354 -13.79 -18.17 -5.21
N SER A 355 -14.33 -17.04 -5.64
CA SER A 355 -15.64 -16.91 -6.28
C SER A 355 -15.86 -15.44 -6.67
N GLY A 356 -16.78 -15.19 -7.58
CA GLY A 356 -17.18 -13.82 -7.91
C GLY A 356 -17.11 -13.52 -9.40
N PRO A 357 -17.72 -12.43 -9.85
CA PRO A 357 -17.60 -11.97 -11.21
C PRO A 357 -16.20 -11.42 -11.46
N ASN A 358 -15.70 -11.61 -12.66
CA ASN A 358 -14.42 -11.06 -13.14
C ASN A 358 -13.16 -11.65 -12.48
N VAL A 359 -13.25 -12.87 -11.92
CA VAL A 359 -12.07 -13.61 -11.46
C VAL A 359 -11.90 -14.90 -12.24
N VAL A 360 -10.64 -15.29 -12.37
CA VAL A 360 -10.23 -16.54 -13.00
C VAL A 360 -10.05 -17.60 -11.91
N ASP A 361 -10.53 -18.81 -12.18
CA ASP A 361 -10.16 -20.02 -11.47
C ASP A 361 -9.79 -21.07 -12.51
N ASP A 362 -8.48 -21.19 -12.76
CA ASP A 362 -7.84 -22.04 -13.75
C ASP A 362 -6.95 -23.13 -13.12
N GLY A 363 -7.05 -23.34 -11.82
CA GLY A 363 -6.23 -24.29 -11.08
C GLY A 363 -4.88 -23.74 -10.63
N THR A 364 -4.61 -22.44 -10.85
CA THR A 364 -3.37 -21.79 -10.42
C THR A 364 -3.49 -21.36 -8.96
N ILE A 365 -2.48 -21.73 -8.17
CA ILE A 365 -2.30 -21.33 -6.76
C ILE A 365 -1.10 -20.42 -6.66
N THR A 366 -1.19 -19.43 -5.76
CA THR A 366 -0.08 -18.54 -5.44
C THR A 366 0.22 -18.52 -3.94
N PRO A 367 1.48 -18.77 -3.54
CA PRO A 367 1.87 -18.78 -2.12
C PRO A 367 1.63 -17.45 -1.40
N THR A 368 1.66 -16.32 -2.12
CA THR A 368 1.40 -15.01 -1.51
C THR A 368 0.00 -14.89 -0.93
N ALA A 369 -0.99 -15.56 -1.50
CA ALA A 369 -2.35 -15.56 -0.95
C ALA A 369 -2.41 -16.19 0.46
N ALA A 370 -1.66 -17.27 0.68
CA ALA A 370 -1.50 -17.84 2.01
C ALA A 370 -0.56 -16.98 2.88
N GLY A 371 0.64 -16.67 2.39
CA GLY A 371 1.66 -15.96 3.15
C GLY A 371 1.26 -14.55 3.59
N GLY A 372 0.57 -13.81 2.72
CA GLY A 372 0.00 -12.50 3.08
C GLY A 372 -1.16 -12.58 4.08
N SER A 373 -1.68 -13.78 4.38
CA SER A 373 -2.72 -14.03 5.37
C SER A 373 -2.19 -14.55 6.71
N ILE A 374 -0.87 -14.65 6.89
CA ILE A 374 -0.25 -15.36 8.01
C ILE A 374 -0.64 -14.80 9.39
N VAL A 375 -0.89 -13.49 9.50
CA VAL A 375 -1.29 -12.89 10.79
C VAL A 375 -2.74 -13.19 11.15
N TYR A 376 -3.60 -13.47 10.15
CA TYR A 376 -5.02 -13.72 10.37
C TYR A 376 -5.29 -15.14 10.85
N ALA A 377 -4.55 -16.09 10.30
CA ALA A 377 -4.83 -17.52 10.49
C ALA A 377 -3.54 -18.35 10.38
N PRO A 378 -2.52 -18.11 11.27
CA PRO A 378 -1.26 -18.81 11.20
C PRO A 378 -1.42 -20.35 11.28
N GLU A 379 -2.46 -20.82 11.98
CA GLU A 379 -2.81 -22.21 12.17
C GLU A 379 -3.17 -22.98 10.87
N ILE A 380 -3.61 -22.27 9.84
CA ILE A 380 -3.88 -22.88 8.52
C ILE A 380 -2.86 -22.45 7.46
N VAL A 381 -2.20 -21.30 7.66
CA VAL A 381 -1.26 -20.74 6.70
C VAL A 381 0.11 -21.41 6.80
N LEU A 382 0.66 -21.56 8.00
CA LEU A 382 1.99 -22.16 8.18
C LEU A 382 2.06 -23.60 7.66
N PRO A 383 1.09 -24.49 7.96
CA PRO A 383 1.06 -25.83 7.36
C PRO A 383 0.99 -25.80 5.83
N ALA A 384 0.22 -24.86 5.22
CA ALA A 384 0.10 -24.76 3.78
C ALA A 384 1.42 -24.32 3.12
N LEU A 385 2.08 -23.28 3.65
CA LEU A 385 3.36 -22.82 3.12
C LEU A 385 4.47 -23.87 3.25
N ARG A 386 4.54 -24.58 4.39
CA ARG A 386 5.48 -25.69 4.55
C ARG A 386 5.22 -26.80 3.55
N HIS A 387 3.96 -27.22 3.42
CA HIS A 387 3.58 -28.25 2.47
C HIS A 387 3.98 -27.89 1.05
N MET A 388 3.66 -26.67 0.60
CA MET A 388 4.03 -26.21 -0.75
C MET A 388 5.55 -26.17 -0.94
N LYS A 389 6.31 -25.69 0.06
CA LYS A 389 7.77 -25.67 0.02
C LYS A 389 8.34 -27.09 -0.07
N ASP A 390 7.89 -28.02 0.79
CA ASP A 390 8.43 -29.39 0.88
C ASP A 390 8.07 -30.21 -0.35
N LYS A 391 6.83 -30.07 -0.87
CA LYS A 391 6.34 -30.82 -2.02
C LYS A 391 7.02 -30.40 -3.32
N TYR A 392 7.16 -29.09 -3.55
CA TYR A 392 7.63 -28.57 -4.81
C TYR A 392 9.10 -28.17 -4.82
N GLY A 393 9.73 -28.03 -3.67
CA GLY A 393 11.15 -27.74 -3.52
C GLY A 393 11.62 -26.56 -4.36
N SER A 394 12.75 -26.73 -5.06
CA SER A 394 13.36 -25.68 -5.86
C SER A 394 12.54 -25.22 -7.08
N LYS A 395 11.45 -25.91 -7.44
CA LYS A 395 10.55 -25.43 -8.48
C LYS A 395 9.74 -24.20 -8.03
N LEU A 396 9.44 -24.12 -6.72
CA LEU A 396 8.57 -23.08 -6.16
C LEU A 396 9.25 -22.19 -5.15
N TYR A 397 10.37 -22.62 -4.53
CA TYR A 397 11.04 -21.94 -3.44
C TYR A 397 12.57 -21.90 -3.65
N SER A 398 13.18 -20.75 -3.35
CA SER A 398 14.63 -20.57 -3.38
C SER A 398 15.10 -19.67 -2.21
N ASP A 399 16.36 -19.22 -2.26
CA ASP A 399 16.94 -18.19 -1.36
C ASP A 399 16.39 -16.77 -1.57
N HIS A 400 15.39 -16.61 -2.46
CA HIS A 400 14.57 -15.42 -2.64
C HIS A 400 13.10 -15.62 -2.20
N GLY A 401 12.81 -16.69 -1.44
CA GLY A 401 11.47 -17.04 -1.00
C GLY A 401 10.65 -17.80 -2.04
N PHE A 402 9.34 -17.68 -1.97
CA PHE A 402 8.42 -18.31 -2.92
C PHE A 402 8.41 -17.58 -4.26
N ARG A 403 8.39 -18.33 -5.37
CA ARG A 403 8.03 -17.82 -6.69
C ARG A 403 6.55 -17.47 -6.74
N ASP A 404 6.15 -16.69 -7.73
CA ASP A 404 4.82 -16.10 -7.77
C ASP A 404 3.70 -17.13 -7.73
N ALA A 405 3.68 -18.10 -8.62
CA ALA A 405 2.56 -19.03 -8.74
C ALA A 405 2.95 -20.40 -9.32
N PHE A 406 2.03 -21.36 -9.17
CA PHE A 406 2.15 -22.67 -9.81
C PHE A 406 0.79 -23.23 -10.21
N ASN A 407 0.78 -24.16 -11.18
CA ASN A 407 -0.40 -24.88 -11.62
C ASN A 407 -0.05 -26.34 -11.88
N ASP A 408 -0.45 -27.22 -10.97
CA ASP A 408 -0.11 -28.65 -10.99
C ASP A 408 -0.84 -29.41 -12.11
N SER A 409 -2.01 -28.91 -12.56
CA SER A 409 -2.78 -29.54 -13.63
C SER A 409 -2.04 -29.60 -14.95
N VAL A 410 -1.10 -28.68 -15.16
CA VAL A 410 -0.25 -28.59 -16.36
C VAL A 410 1.24 -28.62 -16.04
N ASN A 411 1.62 -28.96 -14.80
CA ASN A 411 2.99 -28.97 -14.29
C ASN A 411 3.76 -27.68 -14.63
N TRP A 412 3.09 -26.55 -14.41
CA TRP A 412 3.66 -25.21 -14.62
C TRP A 412 4.05 -24.58 -13.28
N PHE A 413 5.24 -24.01 -13.23
CA PHE A 413 5.77 -23.23 -12.11
C PHE A 413 6.32 -21.94 -12.68
N ASP A 414 5.96 -20.82 -12.05
CA ASP A 414 6.52 -19.56 -12.46
C ASP A 414 8.03 -19.49 -12.17
N THR A 415 8.72 -18.69 -12.93
CA THR A 415 10.15 -18.38 -12.71
C THR A 415 10.35 -17.04 -12.04
N ASP A 416 9.30 -16.23 -12.00
CA ASP A 416 9.34 -14.86 -11.49
C ASP A 416 9.04 -14.82 -9.99
N TYR A 417 9.64 -13.82 -9.37
CA TYR A 417 9.26 -13.25 -8.07
C TYR A 417 8.70 -11.87 -8.35
N ILE A 418 7.52 -11.57 -7.88
CA ILE A 418 6.84 -10.29 -8.08
C ILE A 418 6.86 -9.48 -6.78
N GLY A 419 7.27 -8.22 -6.85
CA GLY A 419 7.52 -7.43 -5.64
C GLY A 419 6.29 -7.22 -4.78
N ILE A 420 5.11 -7.03 -5.41
CA ILE A 420 3.84 -6.88 -4.69
C ILE A 420 3.32 -8.20 -4.09
N ASP A 421 3.90 -9.34 -4.45
CA ASP A 421 3.59 -10.65 -3.90
C ASP A 421 4.58 -11.06 -2.80
N GLN A 422 5.86 -10.70 -2.96
CA GLN A 422 6.88 -10.88 -1.92
C GLN A 422 6.61 -10.00 -0.68
N GLY A 423 6.14 -8.78 -0.92
CA GLY A 423 5.90 -7.80 0.13
C GLY A 423 4.95 -8.26 1.23
N PRO A 424 3.73 -8.69 0.92
CA PRO A 424 2.78 -9.17 1.91
C PRO A 424 3.30 -10.35 2.73
N ILE A 425 4.03 -11.29 2.14
CA ILE A 425 4.65 -12.41 2.86
C ILE A 425 5.59 -11.88 3.95
N LEU A 426 6.50 -10.97 3.56
CA LEU A 426 7.52 -10.45 4.47
C LEU A 426 6.92 -9.61 5.60
N LEU A 427 6.06 -8.63 5.24
CA LEU A 427 5.50 -7.69 6.20
C LEU A 427 4.54 -8.37 7.19
N MET A 428 3.71 -9.29 6.69
CA MET A 428 2.75 -9.98 7.55
C MET A 428 3.42 -11.03 8.45
N ALA A 429 4.50 -11.67 7.99
CA ALA A 429 5.33 -12.51 8.85
C ALA A 429 5.99 -11.69 9.96
N GLU A 430 6.46 -10.48 9.66
CA GLU A 430 7.01 -9.57 10.67
C GLU A 430 5.95 -9.13 11.68
N ASN A 431 4.76 -8.77 11.21
CA ASN A 431 3.66 -8.38 12.09
C ASN A 431 3.20 -9.54 12.99
N LEU A 432 3.19 -10.78 12.49
CA LEU A 432 2.91 -11.95 13.34
C LEU A 432 3.95 -12.11 14.48
N ARG A 433 5.22 -11.83 14.19
CA ARG A 433 6.35 -12.09 15.10
C ARG A 433 6.59 -10.97 16.11
N SER A 434 6.44 -9.73 15.72
CA SER A 434 6.84 -8.58 16.55
C SER A 434 5.91 -7.37 16.47
N GLU A 435 4.98 -7.34 15.53
CA GLU A 435 4.14 -6.17 15.23
C GLU A 435 4.96 -4.92 14.83
N LEU A 436 6.21 -5.08 14.41
CA LEU A 436 7.12 -3.97 14.11
C LEU A 436 6.50 -2.96 13.16
N VAL A 437 5.95 -3.43 12.03
CA VAL A 437 5.40 -2.53 11.01
C VAL A 437 4.19 -1.78 11.60
N TRP A 438 3.28 -2.48 12.23
CA TRP A 438 2.10 -1.87 12.85
C TRP A 438 2.46 -0.85 13.93
N ASN A 439 3.37 -1.20 14.85
CA ASN A 439 3.80 -0.32 15.94
C ASN A 439 4.54 0.93 15.44
N THR A 440 5.22 0.81 14.31
CA THR A 440 5.87 1.95 13.64
C THR A 440 4.83 2.86 12.99
N MET A 441 3.84 2.28 12.31
CA MET A 441 2.81 3.04 11.59
C MET A 441 1.79 3.72 12.52
N LYS A 442 1.50 3.14 13.68
CA LYS A 442 0.62 3.73 14.72
C LYS A 442 1.11 5.09 15.22
N LYS A 443 2.40 5.40 15.05
CA LYS A 443 3.01 6.69 15.45
C LYS A 443 2.74 7.81 14.45
N ASP A 444 2.28 7.48 13.23
CA ASP A 444 2.22 8.45 12.13
C ASP A 444 0.92 9.27 12.13
N PRO A 445 1.00 10.62 12.17
CA PRO A 445 -0.20 11.46 12.23
C PRO A 445 -1.07 11.37 10.96
N ILE A 446 -0.53 11.02 9.80
CA ILE A 446 -1.33 10.83 8.57
C ILE A 446 -2.23 9.62 8.73
N ILE A 447 -1.70 8.51 9.26
CA ILE A 447 -2.46 7.28 9.49
C ILE A 447 -3.53 7.49 10.56
N VAL A 448 -3.14 8.04 11.72
CA VAL A 448 -4.07 8.31 12.84
C VAL A 448 -5.21 9.23 12.38
N ARG A 449 -4.88 10.37 11.80
CA ARG A 449 -5.86 11.34 11.31
C ARG A 449 -6.75 10.76 10.20
N GLY A 450 -6.19 9.95 9.30
CA GLY A 450 -6.93 9.28 8.23
C GLY A 450 -7.98 8.33 8.78
N LEU A 451 -7.61 7.50 9.75
CA LEU A 451 -8.51 6.57 10.43
C LEU A 451 -9.60 7.30 11.21
N GLN A 452 -9.25 8.32 12.01
CA GLN A 452 -10.21 9.12 12.78
C GLN A 452 -11.23 9.80 11.87
N ARG A 453 -10.79 10.44 10.78
CA ARG A 453 -11.67 11.07 9.79
C ARG A 453 -12.51 10.07 8.99
N ALA A 454 -12.04 8.85 8.84
CA ALA A 454 -12.83 7.74 8.28
C ALA A 454 -13.84 7.16 9.28
N GLY A 455 -13.90 7.69 10.52
CA GLY A 455 -14.85 7.30 11.57
C GLY A 455 -14.41 6.08 12.38
N PHE A 456 -13.13 5.71 12.37
CA PHE A 456 -12.63 4.65 13.24
C PHE A 456 -12.46 5.13 14.67
N THR A 457 -12.82 4.26 15.63
CA THR A 457 -12.69 4.46 17.07
C THR A 457 -12.27 3.15 17.74
N GLY A 458 -11.85 3.21 19.00
CA GLY A 458 -11.50 2.06 19.83
C GLY A 458 -10.03 1.67 19.79
N GLY A 459 -9.68 0.67 20.59
CA GLY A 459 -8.37 0.06 20.62
C GLY A 459 -7.21 1.04 20.76
N TRP A 460 -6.13 0.79 20.01
CA TRP A 460 -4.92 1.63 20.05
C TRP A 460 -5.16 3.07 19.58
N LEU A 461 -6.21 3.32 18.79
CA LEU A 461 -6.50 4.64 18.23
C LEU A 461 -6.99 5.63 19.31
N GLU A 462 -7.68 5.16 20.35
CA GLU A 462 -8.09 5.99 21.49
C GLU A 462 -6.90 6.41 22.36
N THR A 463 -5.95 5.50 22.59
CA THR A 463 -4.76 5.80 23.39
C THR A 463 -3.82 6.79 22.69
N THR A 464 -3.81 6.79 21.38
CA THR A 464 -3.01 7.72 20.56
C THR A 464 -3.66 9.12 20.52
N ALA A 465 -4.98 9.19 20.52
CA ALA A 465 -5.71 10.48 20.53
C ALA A 465 -5.47 11.33 21.78
N VAL A 466 -5.11 10.73 22.91
CA VAL A 466 -4.80 11.45 24.17
C VAL A 466 -3.43 12.14 24.14
N GLN A 467 -2.55 11.81 23.20
CA GLN A 467 -1.22 12.43 23.07
C GLN A 467 -1.15 13.59 22.06
N GLU A 468 -2.18 13.80 21.24
CA GLU A 468 -2.22 14.95 20.33
C GLU A 468 -3.03 16.12 20.92
N GLU A 469 -2.42 16.92 21.80
CA GLU A 469 -2.55 18.36 21.61
C GLU A 469 -1.91 18.65 20.25
N ILE A 470 -2.74 18.80 19.21
CA ILE A 470 -2.32 19.26 17.89
C ILE A 470 -1.55 20.55 18.09
N ALA A 471 -0.23 20.46 18.14
CA ALA A 471 0.58 21.66 18.02
C ALA A 471 0.09 22.32 16.71
N PRO A 472 -0.48 23.53 16.76
CA PRO A 472 -1.01 24.16 15.57
C PRO A 472 0.12 24.19 14.57
N VAL A 473 -0.15 23.70 13.33
CA VAL A 473 0.76 23.88 12.20
C VAL A 473 1.14 25.34 12.20
N ARG A 474 2.33 25.66 12.72
CA ARG A 474 2.79 27.04 12.82
C ARG A 474 3.02 27.48 11.38
N LYS A 475 2.01 28.15 10.83
CA LYS A 475 2.07 28.77 9.51
C LYS A 475 3.30 29.67 9.49
N PHE A 476 4.19 29.47 8.55
CA PHE A 476 5.23 30.45 8.25
C PHE A 476 4.55 31.81 8.10
N LYS A 477 5.01 32.84 8.77
CA LYS A 477 4.53 34.20 8.53
C LYS A 477 5.21 34.73 7.27
N LEU A 478 4.59 34.48 6.09
CA LEU A 478 4.96 35.24 4.89
C LEU A 478 4.17 36.54 4.88
N GLY A 479 4.85 37.65 4.83
CA GLY A 479 4.24 38.96 4.77
C GLY A 479 5.05 39.92 3.90
N ASN A 480 4.47 41.07 3.57
CA ASN A 480 5.22 42.16 2.98
C ASN A 480 4.78 43.50 3.58
N TYR A 481 5.75 44.42 3.73
CA TYR A 481 5.48 45.77 4.20
C TYR A 481 6.38 46.79 3.47
N PRO A 482 5.83 47.95 3.04
CA PRO A 482 4.39 48.29 3.05
C PRO A 482 3.56 47.42 2.11
N ASN A 483 2.25 47.32 2.38
CA ASN A 483 1.26 46.72 1.47
C ASN A 483 -0.12 47.40 1.71
N PRO A 484 -0.64 48.24 0.82
CA PRO A 484 -0.12 48.58 -0.50
C PRO A 484 1.24 49.25 -0.46
N PHE A 485 2.03 49.16 -1.56
CA PHE A 485 3.35 49.72 -1.66
C PHE A 485 3.52 50.53 -2.93
N ASN A 486 4.47 51.48 -2.87
CA ASN A 486 4.91 52.28 -4.01
C ASN A 486 6.37 51.96 -4.31
N SER A 487 6.63 51.44 -5.49
CA SER A 487 7.89 50.98 -6.05
C SER A 487 8.51 49.79 -5.31
N ASN A 488 8.69 49.87 -3.99
CA ASN A 488 9.42 48.86 -3.20
C ASN A 488 8.60 48.34 -2.05
N THR A 489 8.74 47.04 -1.75
CA THR A 489 8.23 46.41 -0.54
C THR A 489 9.23 45.41 -0.01
N THR A 490 9.27 45.22 1.30
CA THR A 490 10.08 44.18 1.95
C THR A 490 9.22 42.97 2.23
N ILE A 491 9.61 41.83 1.67
CA ILE A 491 8.94 40.53 1.91
C ILE A 491 9.69 39.87 3.07
N THR A 492 8.95 39.47 4.09
CA THR A 492 9.50 38.84 5.29
C THR A 492 8.90 37.46 5.52
N PHE A 493 9.73 36.52 5.98
CA PHE A 493 9.29 35.19 6.40
C PHE A 493 10.23 34.66 7.48
N GLU A 494 9.77 33.63 8.21
CA GLU A 494 10.53 33.00 9.27
C GLU A 494 10.65 31.51 9.00
N LEU A 495 11.88 30.96 9.07
CA LEU A 495 12.16 29.54 8.93
C LEU A 495 12.43 28.93 10.31
N GLN A 496 11.82 27.82 10.60
CA GLN A 496 11.98 27.11 11.88
C GLN A 496 13.26 26.27 11.93
N GLN A 497 13.77 25.88 10.77
CA GLN A 497 15.00 25.10 10.60
C GLN A 497 15.71 25.48 9.30
N THR A 498 16.96 25.09 9.17
CA THR A 498 17.74 25.24 7.94
C THR A 498 17.12 24.38 6.83
N GLN A 499 16.67 25.02 5.73
CA GLN A 499 15.97 24.33 4.64
C GLN A 499 16.16 25.03 3.30
N TYR A 500 15.84 24.33 2.21
CA TYR A 500 15.80 24.93 0.89
C TYR A 500 14.52 25.73 0.70
N VAL A 501 14.64 26.94 0.13
CA VAL A 501 13.51 27.83 -0.11
C VAL A 501 13.62 28.51 -1.45
N ALA A 502 12.48 28.65 -2.14
CA ALA A 502 12.32 29.47 -3.32
C ALA A 502 11.22 30.52 -3.09
N LEU A 503 11.52 31.78 -3.40
CA LEU A 503 10.56 32.88 -3.32
C LEU A 503 10.34 33.46 -4.72
N ASP A 504 9.17 33.20 -5.27
CA ASP A 504 8.76 33.62 -6.60
C ASP A 504 7.69 34.73 -6.52
N ILE A 505 7.72 35.63 -7.49
CA ILE A 505 6.69 36.65 -7.68
C ILE A 505 5.86 36.33 -8.93
N TYR A 506 4.54 36.42 -8.80
CA TYR A 506 3.58 36.21 -9.88
C TYR A 506 2.70 37.44 -10.08
N ASN A 507 2.26 37.70 -11.31
CA ASN A 507 1.26 38.72 -11.62
C ASN A 507 -0.17 38.20 -11.40
N ALA A 508 -1.17 39.07 -11.62
CA ALA A 508 -2.58 38.74 -11.45
C ALA A 508 -3.09 37.61 -12.36
N THR A 509 -2.43 37.35 -13.49
CA THR A 509 -2.75 36.27 -14.43
C THR A 509 -2.04 34.94 -14.10
N GLY A 510 -1.25 34.89 -13.01
CA GLY A 510 -0.53 33.70 -12.59
C GLY A 510 0.78 33.44 -13.34
N GLN A 511 1.25 34.41 -14.14
CA GLN A 511 2.55 34.32 -14.78
C GLN A 511 3.66 34.70 -13.80
N LYS A 512 4.75 33.93 -13.77
CA LYS A 512 5.92 34.23 -12.95
C LYS A 512 6.65 35.44 -13.48
N VAL A 513 6.81 36.43 -12.62
CA VAL A 513 7.49 37.70 -12.91
C VAL A 513 8.99 37.60 -12.66
N THR A 514 9.35 37.06 -11.50
CA THR A 514 10.75 36.89 -11.08
C THR A 514 10.88 35.89 -9.95
N THR A 515 12.08 35.34 -9.77
CA THR A 515 12.50 34.61 -8.58
C THR A 515 13.39 35.52 -7.76
N LEU A 516 13.02 35.79 -6.51
CA LEU A 516 13.83 36.63 -5.60
C LEU A 516 14.85 35.83 -4.81
N LEU A 517 14.55 34.54 -4.59
CA LEU A 517 15.40 33.67 -3.80
C LEU A 517 15.19 32.23 -4.28
N ASP A 518 16.28 31.46 -4.36
CA ASP A 518 16.27 30.04 -4.69
C ASP A 518 17.54 29.38 -4.12
N THR A 519 17.53 29.13 -2.79
CA THR A 519 18.73 28.67 -2.07
C THR A 519 18.37 28.03 -0.72
N ARG A 520 19.38 27.43 -0.08
CA ARG A 520 19.25 26.94 1.30
C ARG A 520 19.53 28.08 2.29
N LEU A 521 18.59 28.29 3.22
CA LEU A 521 18.67 29.29 4.29
C LEU A 521 18.67 28.64 5.67
N GLN A 522 19.35 29.28 6.61
CA GLN A 522 19.34 28.86 8.01
C GLN A 522 18.00 29.16 8.68
N ALA A 523 17.73 28.49 9.83
CA ALA A 523 16.62 28.84 10.69
C ALA A 523 16.68 30.32 11.11
N GLY A 524 15.52 30.96 11.23
CA GLY A 524 15.39 32.35 11.66
C GLY A 524 14.57 33.22 10.72
N ALA A 525 14.51 34.51 11.02
CA ALA A 525 13.79 35.51 10.24
C ALA A 525 14.62 35.97 9.02
N HIS A 526 13.95 36.04 7.87
CA HIS A 526 14.52 36.49 6.60
C HIS A 526 13.70 37.62 6.03
N SER A 527 14.39 38.53 5.34
CA SER A 527 13.78 39.67 4.66
C SER A 527 14.45 39.94 3.33
N LEU A 528 13.65 40.21 2.29
CA LEU A 528 14.11 40.54 0.95
C LEU A 528 13.36 41.75 0.42
N SER A 529 14.09 42.71 -0.13
CA SER A 529 13.48 43.85 -0.80
C SER A 529 13.11 43.48 -2.23
N TRP A 530 11.91 43.86 -2.66
CA TRP A 530 11.43 43.69 -4.03
C TRP A 530 11.08 45.06 -4.64
N ASP A 531 11.77 45.40 -5.76
CA ASP A 531 11.53 46.59 -6.54
C ASP A 531 10.60 46.27 -7.74
N ALA A 532 9.40 46.85 -7.72
CA ALA A 532 8.43 46.74 -8.78
C ALA A 532 8.33 48.00 -9.66
N SER A 533 9.27 48.96 -9.54
CA SER A 533 9.21 50.28 -10.22
C SER A 533 9.04 50.19 -11.75
N LYS A 534 9.56 49.12 -12.36
CA LYS A 534 9.46 48.84 -13.80
C LYS A 534 8.24 48.02 -14.23
N LEU A 535 7.38 47.66 -13.27
CA LEU A 535 6.22 46.81 -13.51
C LEU A 535 4.94 47.63 -13.52
N PRO A 536 3.83 47.14 -14.15
CA PRO A 536 2.54 47.77 -14.08
C PRO A 536 1.97 47.80 -12.66
N THR A 537 1.24 48.85 -12.32
CA THR A 537 0.44 48.88 -11.08
C THR A 537 -0.61 47.76 -11.11
N GLY A 538 -0.82 47.11 -9.95
CA GLY A 538 -1.74 46.00 -9.86
C GLY A 538 -1.49 45.04 -8.73
N VAL A 539 -2.19 43.91 -8.80
CA VAL A 539 -2.03 42.79 -7.82
C VAL A 539 -0.91 41.88 -8.23
N TYR A 540 -0.04 41.59 -7.28
CA TYR A 540 1.03 40.60 -7.36
C TYR A 540 0.90 39.60 -6.22
N TRP A 541 1.53 38.45 -6.39
CA TRP A 541 1.56 37.40 -5.39
C TRP A 541 3.03 37.00 -5.15
N SER A 542 3.49 37.07 -3.91
CA SER A 542 4.71 36.38 -3.52
C SER A 542 4.37 34.95 -3.12
N ARG A 543 5.11 33.98 -3.61
CA ARG A 543 4.96 32.57 -3.31
C ARG A 543 6.26 32.04 -2.76
N LEU A 544 6.27 31.73 -1.47
CA LEU A 544 7.37 31.06 -0.79
C LEU A 544 7.12 29.54 -0.86
N VAL A 545 8.04 28.84 -1.48
CA VAL A 545 8.10 27.38 -1.50
C VAL A 545 9.25 26.98 -0.59
N SER A 546 8.96 26.11 0.35
CA SER A 546 9.94 25.57 1.29
C SER A 546 9.75 24.07 1.42
N GLU A 547 10.68 23.38 2.05
CA GLU A 547 10.57 21.95 2.35
C GLU A 547 9.35 21.61 3.24
N ARG A 548 8.76 22.62 3.91
CA ARG A 548 7.59 22.49 4.80
C ARG A 548 6.27 23.02 4.23
N GLY A 549 6.25 23.34 2.95
CA GLY A 549 5.01 23.76 2.28
C GLY A 549 5.15 25.06 1.50
N VAL A 550 4.01 25.51 0.98
CA VAL A 550 3.90 26.69 0.14
C VAL A 550 3.05 27.73 0.84
N GLN A 551 3.54 28.97 0.92
CA GLN A 551 2.76 30.11 1.34
C GLN A 551 2.67 31.15 0.24
N THR A 552 1.52 31.83 0.18
CA THR A 552 1.26 32.86 -0.82
C THR A 552 0.74 34.12 -0.12
N GLN A 553 1.34 35.27 -0.44
CA GLN A 553 0.94 36.56 0.08
C GLN A 553 0.52 37.48 -1.06
N LYS A 554 -0.66 38.08 -0.96
CA LYS A 554 -1.15 39.07 -1.89
C LYS A 554 -0.48 40.42 -1.61
N MET A 555 0.04 41.05 -2.67
CA MET A 555 0.72 42.34 -2.63
C MET A 555 0.02 43.28 -3.60
N LEU A 556 -0.22 44.52 -3.17
CA LEU A 556 -0.85 45.53 -4.01
C LEU A 556 0.14 46.66 -4.30
N TYR A 557 0.57 46.74 -5.56
CA TYR A 557 1.43 47.80 -6.07
C TYR A 557 0.63 48.96 -6.60
N LEU A 558 0.80 50.15 -6.02
CA LEU A 558 0.18 51.43 -6.42
C LEU A 558 1.30 52.43 -6.66
N ARG A 559 1.23 53.18 -7.77
CA ARG A 559 2.12 54.31 -8.03
C ARG A 559 1.59 55.58 -7.39
#